data_a12fd6e4d3a1b84195ffb8e5ab0cbf00
#
_entry.id   a12fd6e4d3a1b84195ffb8e5ab0cbf00
#
_cell.length_a   1.000
_cell.length_b   1.000
_cell.length_c   1.000
_cell.angle_alpha   90.00
_cell.angle_beta   90.00
_cell.angle_gamma   90.00
#
_symmetry.space_group_name_H-M   'P 1'
#
loop_
_entity.id
_entity.type
_entity.pdbx_description
1 polymer ?
#
loop_
_entity_poly.entity_id
_entity_poly.type
_entity_poly.pdbx_seq_one_letter_code
_entity_poly.pdbx_strand_id
1 'polypeptide(L)'
;MWNKVKSFTQQMRKRTKVLLSIGIIIAILGGIIVGNLSIYIEDKDYTPASNPQKFRVALSVSPFSGSAFDNGYTYTSGEVTATNREELEKIYIDAGATEMYARIATKRYPTKDNLVNGEEDSNANFHTLEQGLELARLASKLNIPLNPEIMAAYTYMDMDRQQAPNFEEYPEIYALQKGKKWEELTLDEMNIVLKAYGKYVAKEILQTGATVVNWNLGNEANFGFAGVNLGLKTAVNPKLEDFPMSMRYVLPIFGNSWLENNLWKYNGKQMAAMADGIKSAYAELGLNSDNVKFSTHIATVVSTVHNAVTYFNTLKENGFPLDVAGISFYPSAPGVYINKMTMFKKMVTAINKKVGVPVFIAEFSYPSGEVEGAYAGWSKTVKGYPHTEEGQASIYADVIKWGKSHGLAGIRYWAPDYKGWGNMSMFNYGENGATAKSILKKAIK
;
A
#
# COMPACT_ATOMS: atom_id res chain seq x y z
N MET A 1 -33.24 -47.41 -25.34
CA MET A 1 -33.73 -46.79 -24.11
C MET A 1 -32.60 -46.15 -23.26
N TRP A 2 -31.51 -46.83 -22.99
CA TRP A 2 -30.38 -46.33 -22.20
C TRP A 2 -29.69 -45.06 -22.71
N ASN A 3 -29.52 -44.89 -24.01
CA ASN A 3 -28.89 -43.72 -24.60
C ASN A 3 -29.76 -42.45 -24.49
N LYS A 4 -31.07 -42.58 -24.47
CA LYS A 4 -32.01 -41.46 -24.25
C LYS A 4 -31.97 -40.99 -22.77
N VAL A 5 -31.81 -41.93 -21.83
CA VAL A 5 -31.72 -41.62 -20.39
C VAL A 5 -30.38 -40.94 -20.09
N LYS A 6 -29.25 -41.40 -20.67
CA LYS A 6 -27.93 -40.74 -20.53
C LYS A 6 -27.95 -39.29 -21.10
N SER A 7 -28.54 -39.09 -22.27
CA SER A 7 -28.61 -37.74 -22.88
C SER A 7 -29.50 -36.80 -22.03
N PHE A 8 -30.61 -37.29 -21.51
CA PHE A 8 -31.49 -36.53 -20.62
C PHE A 8 -30.83 -36.13 -19.33
N THR A 9 -30.11 -37.07 -18.67
CA THR A 9 -29.36 -36.78 -17.43
C THR A 9 -28.20 -35.81 -17.68
N GLN A 10 -27.54 -35.90 -18.80
CA GLN A 10 -26.46 -34.96 -19.17
C GLN A 10 -27.02 -33.55 -19.46
N GLN A 11 -28.16 -33.47 -20.10
CA GLN A 11 -28.86 -32.21 -20.38
C GLN A 11 -29.43 -31.56 -19.10
N MET A 12 -29.96 -32.36 -18.18
CA MET A 12 -30.38 -31.91 -16.84
C MET A 12 -29.20 -31.36 -16.05
N ARG A 13 -28.07 -32.07 -15.99
CA ARG A 13 -26.86 -31.60 -15.31
C ARG A 13 -26.32 -30.29 -15.91
N LYS A 14 -26.41 -30.13 -17.22
CA LYS A 14 -26.00 -28.89 -17.91
C LYS A 14 -26.93 -27.72 -17.57
N ARG A 15 -28.24 -27.95 -17.55
CA ARG A 15 -29.27 -26.95 -17.14
C ARG A 15 -29.12 -26.57 -15.68
N THR A 16 -28.89 -27.51 -14.79
CA THR A 16 -28.65 -27.26 -13.36
C THR A 16 -27.38 -26.41 -13.12
N LYS A 17 -26.30 -26.70 -13.86
CA LYS A 17 -25.07 -25.88 -13.81
C LYS A 17 -25.31 -24.45 -14.29
N VAL A 18 -26.04 -24.28 -15.40
CA VAL A 18 -26.38 -22.94 -15.92
C VAL A 18 -27.28 -22.17 -14.94
N LEU A 19 -28.29 -22.80 -14.38
CA LEU A 19 -29.18 -22.18 -13.38
C LEU A 19 -28.42 -21.81 -12.09
N LEU A 20 -27.50 -22.66 -11.64
CA LEU A 20 -26.63 -22.36 -10.51
C LEU A 20 -25.73 -21.16 -10.81
N SER A 21 -25.12 -21.12 -11.99
CA SER A 21 -24.29 -19.98 -12.42
C SER A 21 -25.08 -18.67 -12.51
N ILE A 22 -26.31 -18.71 -13.02
CA ILE A 22 -27.22 -17.55 -13.07
C ILE A 22 -27.60 -17.12 -11.64
N GLY A 23 -27.93 -18.06 -10.76
CA GLY A 23 -28.24 -17.77 -9.36
C GLY A 23 -27.07 -17.12 -8.61
N ILE A 24 -25.86 -17.58 -8.85
CA ILE A 24 -24.63 -16.98 -8.30
C ILE A 24 -24.44 -15.55 -8.82
N ILE A 25 -24.60 -15.33 -10.14
CA ILE A 25 -24.48 -14.00 -10.74
C ILE A 25 -25.54 -13.04 -10.15
N ILE A 26 -26.77 -13.48 -9.99
CA ILE A 26 -27.85 -12.68 -9.39
C ILE A 26 -27.53 -12.36 -7.92
N ALA A 27 -27.02 -13.32 -7.16
CA ALA A 27 -26.61 -13.12 -5.77
C ALA A 27 -25.45 -12.11 -5.66
N ILE A 28 -24.46 -12.19 -6.58
CA ILE A 28 -23.35 -11.25 -6.67
C ILE A 28 -23.86 -9.84 -6.99
N LEU A 29 -24.69 -9.71 -8.02
CA LEU A 29 -25.27 -8.43 -8.43
C LEU A 29 -26.15 -7.85 -7.32
N GLY A 30 -26.97 -8.69 -6.66
CA GLY A 30 -27.76 -8.28 -5.51
C GLY A 30 -26.91 -7.81 -4.34
N GLY A 31 -25.83 -8.50 -4.02
CA GLY A 31 -24.87 -8.11 -2.99
C GLY A 31 -24.14 -6.80 -3.32
N ILE A 32 -23.75 -6.60 -4.57
CA ILE A 32 -23.15 -5.36 -5.05
C ILE A 32 -24.15 -4.20 -4.93
N ILE A 33 -25.41 -4.41 -5.38
CA ILE A 33 -26.46 -3.38 -5.30
C ILE A 33 -26.74 -3.00 -3.84
N VAL A 34 -26.97 -3.96 -2.97
CA VAL A 34 -27.23 -3.71 -1.53
C VAL A 34 -26.03 -3.02 -0.88
N GLY A 35 -24.80 -3.48 -1.17
CA GLY A 35 -23.58 -2.84 -0.68
C GLY A 35 -23.44 -1.39 -1.12
N ASN A 36 -23.78 -1.09 -2.38
CA ASN A 36 -23.69 0.26 -2.94
C ASN A 36 -24.80 1.20 -2.49
N LEU A 37 -25.98 0.66 -2.20
CA LEU A 37 -27.13 1.44 -1.69
C LEU A 37 -27.08 1.62 -0.17
N SER A 38 -26.24 0.87 0.55
CA SER A 38 -26.17 0.95 2.00
C SER A 38 -25.65 2.32 2.45
N ILE A 39 -26.38 2.95 3.34
CA ILE A 39 -25.97 4.21 3.99
C ILE A 39 -25.02 3.84 5.14
N TYR A 40 -23.93 4.61 5.30
CA TYR A 40 -23.12 4.52 6.51
C TYR A 40 -23.89 5.14 7.66
N ILE A 41 -24.20 4.32 8.67
CA ILE A 41 -24.78 4.76 9.91
C ILE A 41 -23.67 4.78 10.94
N GLU A 42 -23.39 5.94 11.47
CA GLU A 42 -22.39 6.14 12.51
C GLU A 42 -22.83 5.42 13.79
N ASP A 43 -21.97 4.56 14.33
CA ASP A 43 -22.22 3.91 15.61
C ASP A 43 -21.89 4.92 16.71
N LYS A 44 -22.91 5.51 17.32
CA LYS A 44 -22.75 6.55 18.34
C LYS A 44 -22.07 6.06 19.62
N ASP A 45 -22.13 4.76 19.86
CA ASP A 45 -21.52 4.13 21.03
C ASP A 45 -20.11 3.59 20.72
N TYR A 46 -19.66 3.79 19.48
CA TYR A 46 -18.36 3.35 19.04
C TYR A 46 -17.25 4.26 19.57
N THR A 47 -16.34 3.68 20.34
CA THR A 47 -15.10 4.33 20.74
C THR A 47 -13.98 3.81 19.83
N PRO A 48 -13.34 4.65 19.03
CA PRO A 48 -12.21 4.25 18.21
C PRO A 48 -11.10 3.61 19.05
N ALA A 49 -10.38 2.65 18.47
CA ALA A 49 -9.14 2.15 19.08
C ALA A 49 -8.26 3.36 19.43
N SER A 50 -7.83 3.45 20.69
CA SER A 50 -7.12 4.62 21.17
C SER A 50 -5.82 4.79 20.37
N ASN A 51 -5.71 5.91 19.68
CA ASN A 51 -4.46 6.34 19.09
C ASN A 51 -4.00 7.59 19.86
N PRO A 52 -3.20 7.43 20.89
CA PRO A 52 -2.69 8.56 21.66
C PRO A 52 -1.74 9.45 20.85
N GLN A 53 -1.37 9.00 19.64
CA GLN A 53 -0.51 9.78 18.77
C GLN A 53 -1.31 10.86 18.04
N LYS A 54 -0.66 12.00 17.82
CA LYS A 54 -1.17 13.06 16.96
C LYS A 54 -1.46 12.50 15.57
N PHE A 55 -2.59 12.91 14.96
CA PHE A 55 -2.93 12.57 13.58
C PHE A 55 -1.78 12.95 12.65
N ARG A 56 -1.33 12.01 11.82
CA ARG A 56 -0.15 12.17 10.99
C ARG A 56 -0.56 12.49 9.55
N VAL A 57 0.16 13.43 8.94
CA VAL A 57 0.04 13.74 7.50
C VAL A 57 1.39 13.49 6.86
N ALA A 58 1.47 12.44 6.05
CA ALA A 58 2.69 12.09 5.34
C ALA A 58 2.69 12.73 3.95
N LEU A 59 3.64 13.61 3.74
CA LEU A 59 4.01 14.12 2.43
C LEU A 59 5.52 13.96 2.29
N SER A 60 5.97 13.60 1.10
CA SER A 60 7.40 13.49 0.79
C SER A 60 7.65 13.79 -0.66
N VAL A 61 8.80 14.34 -0.93
CA VAL A 61 9.32 14.43 -2.29
C VAL A 61 9.33 13.03 -2.90
N SER A 62 8.62 12.88 -4.01
CA SER A 62 8.52 11.61 -4.72
C SER A 62 9.89 11.20 -5.29
N PRO A 63 10.28 9.92 -5.23
CA PRO A 63 11.49 9.44 -5.89
C PRO A 63 11.44 9.65 -7.40
N PHE A 64 10.27 9.74 -7.99
CA PHE A 64 10.07 10.02 -9.42
C PHE A 64 10.43 11.46 -9.81
N SER A 65 10.47 12.42 -8.87
CA SER A 65 10.74 13.84 -9.15
C SER A 65 12.22 14.19 -9.04
N GLY A 66 13.08 13.26 -8.63
CA GLY A 66 14.50 13.51 -8.44
C GLY A 66 15.19 14.06 -9.68
N SER A 67 14.98 13.42 -10.83
CA SER A 67 15.54 13.83 -12.12
C SER A 67 14.97 15.16 -12.65
N ALA A 68 13.82 15.62 -12.15
CA ALA A 68 13.26 16.90 -12.56
C ALA A 68 14.15 18.05 -12.08
N PHE A 69 14.62 18.03 -10.85
CA PHE A 69 15.54 19.04 -10.31
C PHE A 69 16.89 19.05 -11.04
N ASP A 70 17.40 17.88 -11.42
CA ASP A 70 18.65 17.76 -12.18
C ASP A 70 18.57 18.44 -13.55
N ASN A 71 17.35 18.58 -14.08
CA ASN A 71 17.05 19.29 -15.33
C ASN A 71 16.59 20.75 -15.12
N GLY A 72 16.76 21.29 -13.91
CA GLY A 72 16.41 22.68 -13.60
C GLY A 72 14.92 22.94 -13.41
N TYR A 73 14.10 21.88 -13.26
CA TYR A 73 12.66 22.02 -12.99
C TYR A 73 12.43 22.54 -11.57
N THR A 74 11.41 23.38 -11.37
CA THR A 74 11.13 24.02 -10.09
C THR A 74 9.71 23.74 -9.61
N TYR A 75 9.48 23.85 -8.30
CA TYR A 75 8.15 23.73 -7.68
C TYR A 75 7.84 24.97 -6.87
N THR A 76 6.72 25.63 -7.15
CA THR A 76 6.34 26.91 -6.52
C THR A 76 5.07 26.77 -5.71
N SER A 77 5.06 27.28 -4.47
CA SER A 77 3.89 27.39 -3.61
C SER A 77 3.81 28.81 -3.02
N GLY A 78 2.85 29.60 -3.49
CA GLY A 78 2.78 31.04 -3.16
C GLY A 78 4.00 31.78 -3.71
N GLU A 79 4.78 32.41 -2.82
CA GLU A 79 6.01 33.13 -3.15
C GLU A 79 7.27 32.26 -3.03
N VAL A 80 7.16 31.03 -2.53
CA VAL A 80 8.27 30.13 -2.29
C VAL A 80 8.47 29.23 -3.51
N THR A 81 9.70 29.20 -4.05
CA THR A 81 10.08 28.33 -5.15
C THR A 81 11.18 27.37 -4.66
N ALA A 82 10.93 26.09 -4.82
CA ALA A 82 11.88 25.02 -4.55
C ALA A 82 12.65 24.66 -5.82
N THR A 83 13.98 24.61 -5.72
CA THR A 83 14.94 24.25 -6.77
C THR A 83 15.65 22.92 -6.48
N ASN A 84 15.35 22.31 -5.34
CA ASN A 84 15.89 21.03 -4.90
C ASN A 84 14.90 20.31 -3.96
N ARG A 85 15.23 19.04 -3.66
CA ARG A 85 14.36 18.17 -2.81
C ARG A 85 14.15 18.73 -1.40
N GLU A 86 15.18 19.32 -0.78
CA GLU A 86 15.07 19.86 0.57
C GLU A 86 14.11 21.06 0.64
N GLU A 87 14.17 21.95 -0.34
CA GLU A 87 13.28 23.11 -0.42
C GLU A 87 11.83 22.68 -0.69
N LEU A 88 11.61 21.65 -1.53
CA LEU A 88 10.27 21.10 -1.76
C LEU A 88 9.72 20.44 -0.50
N GLU A 89 10.54 19.70 0.25
CA GLU A 89 10.11 19.10 1.52
C GLU A 89 9.74 20.17 2.55
N LYS A 90 10.47 21.30 2.60
CA LYS A 90 10.09 22.45 3.44
C LYS A 90 8.73 23.01 3.06
N ILE A 91 8.39 23.09 1.76
CA ILE A 91 7.04 23.47 1.30
C ILE A 91 5.98 22.54 1.88
N TYR A 92 6.24 21.21 1.92
CA TYR A 92 5.31 20.23 2.51
C TYR A 92 5.18 20.40 4.02
N ILE A 93 6.28 20.62 4.73
CA ILE A 93 6.28 20.89 6.18
C ILE A 93 5.48 22.15 6.49
N ASP A 94 5.69 23.23 5.75
CA ASP A 94 4.97 24.49 5.92
C ASP A 94 3.47 24.35 5.58
N ALA A 95 3.12 23.45 4.66
CA ALA A 95 1.74 23.08 4.37
C ALA A 95 1.08 22.26 5.49
N GLY A 96 1.85 21.62 6.37
CA GLY A 96 1.35 20.84 7.51
C GLY A 96 1.72 19.37 7.50
N ALA A 97 2.68 18.94 6.68
CA ALA A 97 3.25 17.59 6.78
C ALA A 97 3.86 17.37 8.18
N THR A 98 3.61 16.21 8.75
CA THR A 98 4.10 15.82 10.08
C THR A 98 5.06 14.66 10.04
N GLU A 99 5.18 14.00 8.89
CA GLU A 99 6.14 12.93 8.64
C GLU A 99 6.50 12.85 7.16
N MET A 100 7.70 12.36 6.89
CA MET A 100 8.16 11.94 5.58
C MET A 100 7.89 10.46 5.36
N TYR A 101 7.98 10.05 4.12
CA TYR A 101 7.77 8.70 3.67
C TYR A 101 8.89 8.26 2.72
N ALA A 102 9.35 7.02 2.85
CA ALA A 102 10.27 6.40 1.91
C ALA A 102 9.80 4.98 1.58
N ARG A 103 9.61 4.67 0.31
CA ARG A 103 9.37 3.30 -0.17
C ARG A 103 10.70 2.66 -0.52
N ILE A 104 10.91 1.41 -0.13
CA ILE A 104 12.19 0.70 -0.24
C ILE A 104 11.95 -0.70 -0.80
N ALA A 105 12.53 -0.97 -1.98
CA ALA A 105 12.64 -2.31 -2.57
C ALA A 105 13.90 -3.03 -2.08
N THR A 106 14.05 -4.31 -2.41
CA THR A 106 15.29 -5.02 -2.10
C THR A 106 16.43 -4.68 -3.04
N LYS A 107 16.17 -4.06 -4.20
CA LYS A 107 17.19 -3.47 -5.05
C LYS A 107 17.94 -2.37 -4.30
N ARG A 108 19.29 -2.48 -4.25
CA ARG A 108 20.09 -1.55 -3.48
C ARG A 108 20.44 -0.28 -4.24
N TYR A 109 20.85 -0.42 -5.51
CA TYR A 109 21.31 0.70 -6.34
C TYR A 109 20.47 0.83 -7.60
N PRO A 110 20.31 2.07 -8.15
CA PRO A 110 19.71 2.25 -9.47
C PRO A 110 20.52 1.53 -10.57
N THR A 111 19.85 0.99 -11.58
CA THR A 111 20.52 0.47 -12.78
C THR A 111 20.63 1.58 -13.82
N LYS A 112 21.73 1.57 -14.60
CA LYS A 112 21.92 2.54 -15.70
C LYS A 112 20.93 2.32 -16.84
N ASP A 113 20.62 1.06 -17.12
CA ASP A 113 19.86 0.66 -18.31
C ASP A 113 18.38 0.41 -18.03
N ASN A 114 17.92 0.68 -16.81
CA ASN A 114 16.53 0.45 -16.39
C ASN A 114 16.02 -0.99 -16.63
N LEU A 115 16.93 -1.96 -16.61
CA LEU A 115 16.65 -3.37 -16.84
C LEU A 115 16.63 -4.13 -15.50
N VAL A 116 15.69 -5.05 -15.37
CA VAL A 116 15.60 -6.00 -14.28
C VAL A 116 15.45 -7.41 -14.85
N ASN A 117 16.39 -8.31 -14.53
CA ASN A 117 16.40 -9.68 -15.05
C ASN A 117 16.39 -9.75 -16.60
N GLY A 118 16.97 -8.76 -17.29
CA GLY A 118 17.01 -8.67 -18.75
C GLY A 118 15.74 -8.05 -19.39
N GLU A 119 14.77 -7.64 -18.59
CA GLU A 119 13.54 -6.99 -19.04
C GLU A 119 13.51 -5.52 -18.60
N GLU A 120 12.94 -4.65 -19.43
CA GLU A 120 12.75 -3.25 -19.07
C GLU A 120 11.78 -3.10 -17.91
N ASP A 121 12.23 -2.42 -16.84
CA ASP A 121 11.40 -2.09 -15.69
C ASP A 121 11.52 -0.61 -15.35
N SER A 122 10.45 0.14 -15.59
CA SER A 122 10.37 1.57 -15.29
C SER A 122 10.58 1.91 -13.80
N ASN A 123 10.47 0.91 -12.92
CA ASN A 123 10.69 1.06 -11.48
C ASN A 123 12.13 0.70 -11.05
N ALA A 124 12.99 0.21 -11.95
CA ALA A 124 14.33 -0.26 -11.61
C ALA A 124 15.23 0.83 -10.97
N ASN A 125 14.96 2.08 -11.26
CA ASN A 125 15.70 3.24 -10.74
C ASN A 125 14.96 3.98 -9.63
N PHE A 126 13.80 3.47 -9.19
CA PHE A 126 12.99 4.08 -8.14
C PHE A 126 12.85 3.12 -6.97
N HIS A 127 12.67 3.67 -5.79
CA HIS A 127 12.47 2.89 -4.56
C HIS A 127 13.66 2.01 -4.14
N THR A 128 14.87 2.29 -4.63
CA THR A 128 16.06 1.56 -4.16
C THR A 128 16.38 1.88 -2.70
N LEU A 129 17.18 1.03 -2.03
CA LEU A 129 17.60 1.31 -0.66
C LEU A 129 18.34 2.64 -0.57
N GLU A 130 19.26 2.94 -1.52
CA GLU A 130 20.02 4.20 -1.48
C GLU A 130 19.12 5.43 -1.57
N GLN A 131 18.09 5.41 -2.40
CA GLN A 131 17.10 6.50 -2.43
C GLN A 131 16.32 6.61 -1.13
N GLY A 132 15.98 5.47 -0.51
CA GLY A 132 15.37 5.46 0.83
C GLY A 132 16.28 6.06 1.90
N LEU A 133 17.58 5.80 1.83
CA LEU A 133 18.58 6.39 2.74
C LEU A 133 18.79 7.89 2.48
N GLU A 134 18.70 8.36 1.23
CA GLU A 134 18.71 9.81 0.93
C GLU A 134 17.54 10.51 1.62
N LEU A 135 16.33 9.95 1.53
CA LEU A 135 15.15 10.49 2.20
C LEU A 135 15.28 10.41 3.73
N ALA A 136 15.88 9.35 4.26
CA ALA A 136 16.14 9.23 5.71
C ALA A 136 17.13 10.30 6.21
N ARG A 137 18.22 10.58 5.47
CA ARG A 137 19.14 11.68 5.78
C ARG A 137 18.45 13.04 5.71
N LEU A 138 17.57 13.24 4.72
CA LEU A 138 16.79 14.46 4.60
C LEU A 138 15.82 14.63 5.77
N ALA A 139 15.11 13.57 6.14
CA ALA A 139 14.22 13.58 7.31
C ALA A 139 14.97 13.93 8.60
N SER A 140 16.16 13.32 8.82
CA SER A 140 17.04 13.65 9.93
C SER A 140 17.47 15.12 9.91
N LYS A 141 17.93 15.63 8.77
CA LYS A 141 18.34 17.03 8.60
C LYS A 141 17.23 18.04 8.89
N LEU A 142 16.02 17.72 8.48
CA LEU A 142 14.84 18.58 8.67
C LEU A 142 14.14 18.35 10.02
N ASN A 143 14.65 17.41 10.84
CA ASN A 143 14.05 17.02 12.12
C ASN A 143 12.54 16.67 12.00
N ILE A 144 12.19 15.96 10.93
CA ILE A 144 10.84 15.44 10.69
C ILE A 144 10.85 13.91 10.77
N PRO A 145 9.87 13.26 11.41
CA PRO A 145 9.80 11.80 11.47
C PRO A 145 9.70 11.14 10.11
N LEU A 146 10.23 9.92 9.99
CA LEU A 146 10.17 9.08 8.79
C LEU A 146 9.25 7.88 9.00
N ASN A 147 8.49 7.51 7.97
CA ASN A 147 7.71 6.28 7.87
C ASN A 147 8.24 5.46 6.67
N PRO A 148 9.23 4.58 6.88
CA PRO A 148 9.74 3.74 5.80
C PRO A 148 8.77 2.60 5.50
N GLU A 149 8.59 2.32 4.21
CA GLU A 149 7.83 1.19 3.68
C GLU A 149 8.78 0.24 2.97
N ILE A 150 8.92 -0.98 3.51
CA ILE A 150 9.78 -2.01 2.95
C ILE A 150 8.92 -2.98 2.16
N MET A 151 9.00 -2.92 0.83
CA MET A 151 8.16 -3.73 -0.06
C MET A 151 8.49 -5.23 0.01
N ALA A 152 9.73 -5.61 0.34
CA ALA A 152 10.24 -6.99 0.24
C ALA A 152 10.01 -7.61 -1.15
N ALA A 153 10.22 -6.80 -2.18
CA ALA A 153 10.18 -7.14 -3.61
C ALA A 153 11.39 -6.53 -4.30
N TYR A 154 11.83 -7.07 -5.42
CA TYR A 154 13.09 -6.63 -6.05
C TYR A 154 13.06 -5.15 -6.43
N THR A 155 12.09 -4.72 -7.27
CA THR A 155 11.93 -3.30 -7.62
C THR A 155 10.52 -2.80 -7.35
N TYR A 156 9.51 -3.67 -7.38
CA TYR A 156 8.11 -3.25 -7.34
C TYR A 156 7.17 -4.30 -6.75
N MET A 157 6.19 -3.82 -6.00
CA MET A 157 5.09 -4.61 -5.45
C MET A 157 3.85 -3.74 -5.34
N ASP A 158 2.73 -4.19 -5.91
CA ASP A 158 1.40 -3.65 -5.69
C ASP A 158 0.32 -4.73 -5.98
N MET A 159 -0.95 -4.34 -5.98
CA MET A 159 -2.04 -5.27 -6.28
C MET A 159 -2.02 -5.81 -7.72
N ASP A 160 -1.42 -5.10 -8.66
CA ASP A 160 -1.36 -5.49 -10.07
C ASP A 160 -0.08 -6.23 -10.43
N ARG A 161 0.99 -5.99 -9.68
CA ARG A 161 2.30 -6.54 -9.94
C ARG A 161 2.98 -6.98 -8.65
N GLN A 162 3.28 -8.26 -8.56
CA GLN A 162 4.00 -8.85 -7.44
C GLN A 162 5.36 -9.36 -7.92
N GLN A 163 6.40 -9.08 -7.16
CA GLN A 163 7.75 -9.60 -7.41
C GLN A 163 8.27 -10.32 -6.17
N ALA A 164 9.11 -11.33 -6.38
CA ALA A 164 9.93 -11.86 -5.31
C ALA A 164 11.08 -10.89 -4.97
N PRO A 165 11.60 -10.90 -3.74
CA PRO A 165 12.82 -10.17 -3.40
C PRO A 165 14.04 -10.81 -4.09
N ASN A 166 15.08 -9.98 -4.29
CA ASN A 166 16.41 -10.44 -4.68
C ASN A 166 17.44 -9.83 -3.72
N PHE A 167 18.36 -10.66 -3.22
CA PHE A 167 19.35 -10.24 -2.22
C PHE A 167 20.80 -10.35 -2.73
N GLU A 168 21.02 -10.53 -4.04
CA GLU A 168 22.37 -10.64 -4.63
C GLU A 168 23.25 -9.40 -4.35
N GLU A 169 22.63 -8.23 -4.22
CA GLU A 169 23.33 -6.98 -3.86
C GLU A 169 23.68 -6.89 -2.35
N TYR A 170 23.38 -7.94 -1.56
CA TYR A 170 23.64 -8.07 -0.12
C TYR A 170 24.35 -9.39 0.19
N PRO A 171 25.66 -9.52 -0.04
CA PRO A 171 26.38 -10.80 -0.02
C PRO A 171 26.18 -11.62 1.26
N GLU A 172 26.18 -10.99 2.44
CA GLU A 172 25.99 -11.68 3.71
C GLU A 172 24.57 -12.22 3.90
N ILE A 173 23.57 -11.49 3.39
CA ILE A 173 22.16 -11.90 3.43
C ILE A 173 21.90 -12.98 2.38
N TYR A 174 22.43 -12.80 1.17
CA TYR A 174 22.33 -13.77 0.09
C TYR A 174 22.95 -15.14 0.45
N ALA A 175 24.06 -15.15 1.16
CA ALA A 175 24.69 -16.38 1.63
C ALA A 175 23.78 -17.23 2.54
N LEU A 176 22.80 -16.62 3.21
CA LEU A 176 21.81 -17.33 4.04
C LEU A 176 20.86 -18.21 3.20
N GLN A 177 20.74 -17.97 1.89
CA GLN A 177 19.97 -18.82 0.98
C GLN A 177 20.67 -20.15 0.66
N LYS A 178 21.96 -20.31 1.00
CA LYS A 178 22.74 -21.54 0.82
C LYS A 178 22.73 -22.07 -0.61
N GLY A 179 22.78 -21.16 -1.59
CA GLY A 179 22.77 -21.47 -3.02
C GLY A 179 21.41 -21.84 -3.63
N LYS A 180 20.33 -21.79 -2.85
CA LYS A 180 18.97 -21.99 -3.35
C LYS A 180 18.44 -20.70 -3.98
N LYS A 181 17.56 -20.83 -4.96
CA LYS A 181 16.75 -19.72 -5.44
C LYS A 181 15.67 -19.37 -4.42
N TRP A 182 15.16 -18.15 -4.48
CA TRP A 182 14.15 -17.67 -3.52
C TRP A 182 12.91 -18.55 -3.47
N GLU A 183 12.38 -18.95 -4.63
CA GLU A 183 11.20 -19.81 -4.77
C GLU A 183 11.41 -21.26 -4.27
N GLU A 184 12.64 -21.69 -4.05
CA GLU A 184 12.99 -23.03 -3.55
C GLU A 184 13.13 -23.06 -2.01
N LEU A 185 13.12 -21.90 -1.36
CA LEU A 185 13.27 -21.80 0.08
C LEU A 185 11.99 -22.26 0.80
N THR A 186 12.16 -22.97 1.90
CA THR A 186 11.07 -23.18 2.86
C THR A 186 10.71 -21.88 3.57
N LEU A 187 9.55 -21.83 4.22
CA LEU A 187 9.14 -20.65 4.99
C LEU A 187 10.17 -20.27 6.07
N ASP A 188 10.73 -21.24 6.78
CA ASP A 188 11.72 -21.00 7.83
C ASP A 188 13.02 -20.44 7.25
N GLU A 189 13.47 -20.94 6.11
CA GLU A 189 14.63 -20.40 5.40
C GLU A 189 14.38 -18.97 4.92
N MET A 190 13.20 -18.69 4.35
CA MET A 190 12.81 -17.32 3.98
C MET A 190 12.79 -16.37 5.19
N ASN A 191 12.26 -16.84 6.32
CA ASN A 191 12.18 -16.05 7.55
C ASN A 191 13.57 -15.69 8.12
N ILE A 192 14.55 -16.58 8.00
CA ILE A 192 15.95 -16.29 8.39
C ILE A 192 16.51 -15.14 7.53
N VAL A 193 16.31 -15.19 6.21
CA VAL A 193 16.79 -14.15 5.29
C VAL A 193 16.05 -12.83 5.53
N LEU A 194 14.73 -12.86 5.67
CA LEU A 194 13.91 -11.67 5.91
C LEU A 194 14.24 -10.99 7.24
N LYS A 195 14.52 -11.77 8.30
CA LYS A 195 14.99 -11.24 9.57
C LYS A 195 16.32 -10.52 9.42
N ALA A 196 17.28 -11.12 8.71
CA ALA A 196 18.58 -10.50 8.45
C ALA A 196 18.43 -9.22 7.62
N TYR A 197 17.60 -9.24 6.57
CA TYR A 197 17.34 -8.07 5.73
C TYR A 197 16.62 -6.96 6.48
N GLY A 198 15.58 -7.27 7.26
CA GLY A 198 14.90 -6.29 8.10
C GLY A 198 15.85 -5.62 9.09
N LYS A 199 16.75 -6.39 9.72
CA LYS A 199 17.80 -5.86 10.59
C LYS A 199 18.76 -4.93 9.83
N TYR A 200 19.20 -5.35 8.64
CA TYR A 200 20.12 -4.58 7.82
C TYR A 200 19.52 -3.23 7.43
N VAL A 201 18.33 -3.21 6.82
CA VAL A 201 17.66 -1.97 6.38
C VAL A 201 17.38 -1.04 7.54
N ALA A 202 16.91 -1.59 8.69
CA ALA A 202 16.64 -0.77 9.86
C ALA A 202 17.92 -0.13 10.41
N LYS A 203 19.02 -0.87 10.44
CA LYS A 203 20.32 -0.34 10.90
C LYS A 203 20.80 0.80 10.01
N GLU A 204 20.78 0.61 8.69
CA GLU A 204 21.18 1.64 7.72
C GLU A 204 20.33 2.93 7.88
N ILE A 205 18.99 2.80 8.00
CA ILE A 205 18.11 3.95 8.20
C ILE A 205 18.36 4.64 9.53
N LEU A 206 18.45 3.90 10.65
CA LEU A 206 18.64 4.47 11.97
C LEU A 206 20.01 5.16 12.10
N GLN A 207 21.04 4.66 11.44
CA GLN A 207 22.37 5.28 11.40
C GLN A 207 22.40 6.62 10.66
N THR A 208 21.38 6.96 9.84
CA THR A 208 21.23 8.31 9.28
C THR A 208 20.83 9.36 10.32
N GLY A 209 20.44 8.94 11.52
CA GLY A 209 19.86 9.80 12.56
C GLY A 209 18.36 10.05 12.39
N ALA A 210 17.70 9.43 11.42
CA ALA A 210 16.26 9.58 11.22
C ALA A 210 15.45 8.98 12.38
N THR A 211 14.45 9.72 12.84
CA THR A 211 13.46 9.22 13.79
C THR A 211 12.37 8.48 13.05
N VAL A 212 12.26 7.15 13.26
CA VAL A 212 11.22 6.33 12.62
C VAL A 212 10.02 6.21 13.54
N VAL A 213 8.84 6.58 13.03
CA VAL A 213 7.56 6.53 13.78
C VAL A 213 6.77 5.26 13.55
N ASN A 214 6.99 4.60 12.42
CA ASN A 214 6.30 3.37 12.06
C ASN A 214 7.04 2.68 10.90
N TRP A 215 7.20 1.38 10.95
CA TRP A 215 7.73 0.55 9.87
C TRP A 215 6.56 -0.08 9.12
N ASN A 216 6.39 0.26 7.86
CA ASN A 216 5.39 -0.37 7.01
C ASN A 216 6.03 -1.53 6.23
N LEU A 217 5.48 -2.74 6.33
CA LEU A 217 5.99 -3.93 5.67
C LEU A 217 5.05 -4.35 4.53
N GLY A 218 5.55 -4.29 3.31
CA GLY A 218 4.78 -4.56 2.09
C GLY A 218 4.00 -3.35 1.58
N ASN A 219 3.75 -3.35 0.28
CA ASN A 219 2.89 -2.42 -0.43
C ASN A 219 1.69 -3.20 -0.99
N GLU A 220 0.46 -2.80 -0.63
CA GLU A 220 -0.77 -3.51 -1.05
C GLU A 220 -0.69 -5.04 -0.90
N ALA A 221 -0.22 -5.47 0.27
CA ALA A 221 0.25 -6.83 0.55
C ALA A 221 -0.87 -7.88 0.71
N ASN A 222 -2.12 -7.55 0.37
CA ASN A 222 -3.25 -8.48 0.52
C ASN A 222 -3.25 -9.65 -0.47
N PHE A 223 -2.37 -9.63 -1.50
CA PHE A 223 -2.18 -10.75 -2.42
C PHE A 223 -0.79 -11.38 -2.37
N GLY A 224 -0.04 -11.05 -1.34
CA GLY A 224 1.22 -11.68 -1.02
C GLY A 224 2.27 -10.75 -0.43
N PHE A 225 3.36 -11.35 0.02
CA PHE A 225 4.51 -10.67 0.59
C PHE A 225 5.76 -11.52 0.37
N ALA A 226 6.87 -10.88 0.03
CA ALA A 226 8.20 -11.50 -0.07
C ALA A 226 8.23 -12.81 -0.89
N GLY A 227 7.61 -12.82 -2.06
CA GLY A 227 7.62 -13.97 -2.97
C GLY A 227 6.65 -15.10 -2.62
N VAL A 228 5.98 -15.05 -1.45
CA VAL A 228 4.82 -15.90 -1.15
C VAL A 228 3.58 -15.12 -1.57
N ASN A 229 3.32 -15.11 -2.87
CA ASN A 229 2.37 -14.25 -3.54
C ASN A 229 1.45 -15.06 -4.46
N LEU A 230 0.23 -14.58 -4.64
CA LEU A 230 -0.70 -15.13 -5.63
C LEU A 230 -0.07 -15.06 -7.04
N GLY A 231 -0.07 -16.17 -7.75
CA GLY A 231 0.48 -16.28 -9.11
C GLY A 231 2.01 -16.44 -9.19
N LEU A 232 2.71 -16.51 -8.05
CA LEU A 232 4.15 -16.77 -8.04
C LEU A 232 4.47 -18.19 -7.57
N LYS A 233 5.49 -18.77 -8.20
CA LYS A 233 6.06 -20.05 -7.79
C LYS A 233 6.73 -19.92 -6.42
N THR A 234 6.44 -20.86 -5.53
CA THR A 234 7.07 -20.93 -4.20
C THR A 234 6.96 -22.33 -3.62
N ALA A 235 8.01 -22.81 -2.97
CA ALA A 235 8.00 -24.08 -2.23
C ALA A 235 7.12 -24.01 -0.97
N VAL A 236 6.82 -22.82 -0.44
CA VAL A 236 5.98 -22.64 0.75
C VAL A 236 4.55 -23.12 0.53
N ASN A 237 3.97 -22.79 -0.62
CA ASN A 237 2.68 -23.31 -1.05
C ASN A 237 2.57 -23.33 -2.57
N PRO A 238 2.84 -24.48 -3.22
CA PRO A 238 2.80 -24.60 -4.67
C PRO A 238 1.45 -24.24 -5.32
N LYS A 239 0.34 -24.29 -4.56
CA LYS A 239 -1.00 -23.91 -5.06
C LYS A 239 -1.11 -22.45 -5.46
N LEU A 240 -0.20 -21.59 -5.01
CA LEU A 240 -0.22 -20.17 -5.33
C LEU A 240 0.12 -19.88 -6.80
N GLU A 241 1.00 -20.70 -7.41
CA GLU A 241 1.39 -20.57 -8.81
C GLU A 241 0.20 -20.78 -9.77
N ASP A 242 -0.72 -21.69 -9.41
CA ASP A 242 -1.90 -22.02 -10.23
C ASP A 242 -2.99 -20.94 -10.22
N PHE A 243 -2.93 -19.99 -9.29
CA PHE A 243 -3.90 -18.91 -9.20
C PHE A 243 -3.43 -17.67 -9.94
N PRO A 244 -4.03 -17.36 -11.10
CA PRO A 244 -3.65 -16.14 -11.82
C PRO A 244 -3.96 -14.89 -11.00
N MET A 245 -3.16 -13.84 -11.16
CA MET A 245 -3.34 -12.57 -10.43
C MET A 245 -4.74 -11.96 -10.65
N SER A 246 -5.43 -12.30 -11.76
CA SER A 246 -6.84 -11.89 -12.00
C SER A 246 -7.81 -12.39 -10.92
N MET A 247 -7.49 -13.47 -10.21
CA MET A 247 -8.33 -13.96 -9.10
C MET A 247 -8.42 -12.97 -7.92
N ARG A 248 -7.57 -11.96 -7.86
CA ARG A 248 -7.64 -10.87 -6.85
C ARG A 248 -8.98 -10.13 -6.84
N TYR A 249 -9.73 -10.16 -7.93
CA TYR A 249 -11.07 -9.56 -8.00
C TYR A 249 -12.17 -10.45 -7.42
N VAL A 250 -11.95 -11.76 -7.33
CA VAL A 250 -12.94 -12.75 -6.90
C VAL A 250 -12.68 -13.23 -5.47
N LEU A 251 -11.43 -13.51 -5.13
CA LEU A 251 -11.04 -14.04 -3.82
C LEU A 251 -11.46 -13.17 -2.64
N PRO A 252 -11.42 -11.83 -2.68
CA PRO A 252 -11.88 -10.99 -1.57
C PRO A 252 -13.37 -11.13 -1.27
N ILE A 253 -14.16 -11.60 -2.23
CA ILE A 253 -15.60 -11.76 -2.09
C ILE A 253 -15.96 -13.17 -1.56
N PHE A 254 -15.33 -14.21 -2.11
CA PHE A 254 -15.71 -15.60 -1.88
C PHE A 254 -14.61 -16.49 -1.32
N GLY A 255 -13.37 -16.00 -1.30
CA GLY A 255 -12.19 -16.81 -1.01
C GLY A 255 -11.46 -16.47 0.27
N ASN A 256 -12.06 -15.74 1.23
CA ASN A 256 -11.37 -15.32 2.45
C ASN A 256 -10.74 -16.49 3.22
N SER A 257 -11.50 -17.56 3.44
CA SER A 257 -10.97 -18.75 4.12
C SER A 257 -9.83 -19.45 3.34
N TRP A 258 -9.86 -19.39 2.00
CA TRP A 258 -8.78 -19.92 1.20
C TRP A 258 -7.53 -19.04 1.33
N LEU A 259 -7.66 -17.71 1.26
CA LEU A 259 -6.56 -16.75 1.42
C LEU A 259 -5.92 -16.87 2.80
N GLU A 260 -6.73 -16.93 3.85
CA GLU A 260 -6.31 -17.15 5.23
C GLU A 260 -5.43 -18.39 5.36
N ASN A 261 -5.90 -19.53 4.84
CA ASN A 261 -5.25 -20.82 4.99
C ASN A 261 -4.10 -21.08 4.01
N ASN A 262 -4.06 -20.39 2.86
CA ASN A 262 -3.09 -20.68 1.81
C ASN A 262 -2.11 -19.53 1.52
N LEU A 263 -2.36 -18.31 2.02
CA LEU A 263 -1.53 -17.14 1.73
C LEU A 263 -1.20 -16.36 3.02
N TRP A 264 -2.18 -15.75 3.65
CA TRP A 264 -1.98 -14.73 4.69
C TRP A 264 -1.29 -15.24 5.95
N LYS A 265 -1.52 -16.50 6.35
CA LYS A 265 -0.82 -17.11 7.49
C LYS A 265 0.70 -17.20 7.27
N TYR A 266 1.13 -17.39 6.03
CA TYR A 266 2.56 -17.40 5.69
C TYR A 266 3.13 -15.99 5.66
N ASN A 267 2.38 -15.05 5.05
CA ASN A 267 2.78 -13.64 5.00
C ASN A 267 2.90 -13.04 6.42
N GLY A 268 1.97 -13.39 7.33
CA GLY A 268 2.06 -12.98 8.73
C GLY A 268 3.37 -13.41 9.41
N LYS A 269 3.79 -14.67 9.17
CA LYS A 269 5.06 -15.20 9.70
C LYS A 269 6.29 -14.54 9.07
N GLN A 270 6.25 -14.26 7.78
CA GLN A 270 7.32 -13.52 7.08
C GLN A 270 7.46 -12.08 7.62
N MET A 271 6.34 -11.38 7.77
CA MET A 271 6.33 -10.02 8.33
C MET A 271 6.79 -10.02 9.80
N ALA A 272 6.40 -11.03 10.58
CA ALA A 272 6.87 -11.20 11.97
C ALA A 272 8.40 -11.37 12.03
N ALA A 273 8.96 -12.22 11.19
CA ALA A 273 10.41 -12.41 11.12
C ALA A 273 11.16 -11.13 10.75
N MET A 274 10.62 -10.36 9.79
CA MET A 274 11.20 -9.08 9.38
C MET A 274 11.12 -8.04 10.51
N ALA A 275 9.97 -7.96 11.21
CA ALA A 275 9.79 -7.10 12.36
C ALA A 275 10.76 -7.43 13.51
N ASP A 276 11.01 -8.72 13.76
CA ASP A 276 12.03 -9.17 14.72
C ASP A 276 13.43 -8.72 14.33
N GLY A 277 13.73 -8.76 13.03
CA GLY A 277 14.99 -8.24 12.50
C GLY A 277 15.15 -6.74 12.77
N ILE A 278 14.11 -5.96 12.47
CA ILE A 278 14.08 -4.51 12.73
C ILE A 278 14.28 -4.22 14.21
N LYS A 279 13.58 -4.89 15.11
CA LYS A 279 13.78 -4.74 16.56
C LYS A 279 15.22 -5.09 16.99
N SER A 280 15.81 -6.11 16.36
CA SER A 280 17.20 -6.48 16.62
C SER A 280 18.20 -5.39 16.23
N ALA A 281 17.90 -4.58 15.19
CA ALA A 281 18.74 -3.42 14.83
C ALA A 281 18.70 -2.33 15.91
N TYR A 282 17.53 -2.03 16.48
CA TYR A 282 17.41 -1.11 17.62
C TYR A 282 18.26 -1.57 18.80
N ALA A 283 18.15 -2.85 19.18
CA ALA A 283 18.93 -3.41 20.28
C ALA A 283 20.45 -3.34 20.03
N GLU A 284 20.90 -3.63 18.80
CA GLU A 284 22.32 -3.54 18.43
C GLU A 284 22.85 -2.11 18.49
N LEU A 285 22.02 -1.13 18.15
CA LEU A 285 22.38 0.29 18.22
C LEU A 285 22.18 0.91 19.61
N GLY A 286 21.75 0.13 20.61
CA GLY A 286 21.46 0.63 21.95
C GLY A 286 20.24 1.54 22.02
N LEU A 287 19.33 1.44 21.03
CA LEU A 287 18.09 2.21 20.96
C LEU A 287 16.93 1.45 21.59
N ASN A 288 15.98 2.18 22.18
CA ASN A 288 14.77 1.57 22.75
C ASN A 288 13.83 1.08 21.65
N SER A 289 13.46 -0.19 21.66
CA SER A 289 12.55 -0.83 20.73
C SER A 289 11.10 -0.94 21.24
N ASP A 290 10.79 -0.52 22.48
CA ASP A 290 9.46 -0.71 23.07
C ASP A 290 8.36 0.06 22.35
N ASN A 291 8.71 1.19 21.74
CA ASN A 291 7.79 2.06 21.01
C ASN A 291 7.85 1.89 19.49
N VAL A 292 8.61 0.89 19.01
CA VAL A 292 8.69 0.60 17.56
C VAL A 292 7.37 0.04 17.09
N LYS A 293 6.75 0.72 16.12
CA LYS A 293 5.45 0.37 15.55
C LYS A 293 5.57 -0.24 14.18
N PHE A 294 4.64 -1.14 13.89
CA PHE A 294 4.57 -1.85 12.62
C PHE A 294 3.20 -1.70 11.97
N SER A 295 3.22 -1.58 10.66
CA SER A 295 2.03 -1.60 9.81
C SER A 295 2.28 -2.41 8.55
N THR A 296 1.20 -2.74 7.89
CA THR A 296 1.13 -3.15 6.47
C THR A 296 -0.15 -2.60 5.90
N HIS A 297 -0.28 -2.53 4.56
CA HIS A 297 -1.50 -2.02 3.96
C HIS A 297 -2.03 -2.87 2.81
N ILE A 298 -3.30 -2.66 2.51
CA ILE A 298 -4.08 -3.37 1.49
C ILE A 298 -4.61 -2.42 0.42
N ALA A 299 -4.79 -2.96 -0.81
CA ALA A 299 -5.54 -2.31 -1.88
C ALA A 299 -7.05 -2.38 -1.60
N THR A 300 -7.70 -1.24 -1.38
CA THR A 300 -9.15 -1.23 -1.08
C THR A 300 -10.03 -1.35 -2.31
N VAL A 301 -9.50 -1.07 -3.49
CA VAL A 301 -10.27 -1.16 -4.77
C VAL A 301 -10.76 -2.58 -5.06
N VAL A 302 -10.09 -3.59 -4.50
CA VAL A 302 -10.40 -5.02 -4.63
C VAL A 302 -10.81 -5.67 -3.31
N SER A 303 -10.80 -4.96 -2.17
CA SER A 303 -11.07 -5.55 -0.86
C SER A 303 -12.48 -5.23 -0.37
N THR A 304 -13.15 -6.23 0.22
CA THR A 304 -14.37 -6.00 1.00
C THR A 304 -14.02 -5.67 2.46
N VAL A 305 -14.99 -5.14 3.22
CA VAL A 305 -14.81 -4.90 4.66
C VAL A 305 -14.46 -6.18 5.40
N HIS A 306 -15.12 -7.30 5.07
CA HIS A 306 -14.83 -8.60 5.66
C HIS A 306 -13.43 -9.09 5.32
N ASN A 307 -13.03 -8.97 4.04
CA ASN A 307 -11.69 -9.32 3.56
C ASN A 307 -10.60 -8.56 4.33
N ALA A 308 -10.74 -7.23 4.47
CA ALA A 308 -9.80 -6.40 5.21
C ALA A 308 -9.64 -6.83 6.68
N VAL A 309 -10.76 -7.05 7.38
CA VAL A 309 -10.74 -7.49 8.79
C VAL A 309 -10.09 -8.88 8.93
N THR A 310 -10.44 -9.83 8.05
CA THR A 310 -9.85 -11.18 8.07
C THR A 310 -8.35 -11.13 7.81
N TYR A 311 -7.92 -10.35 6.81
CA TYR A 311 -6.50 -10.17 6.49
C TYR A 311 -5.69 -9.73 7.72
N PHE A 312 -6.04 -8.60 8.32
CA PHE A 312 -5.28 -8.06 9.44
C PHE A 312 -5.31 -8.96 10.69
N ASN A 313 -6.43 -9.61 10.98
CA ASN A 313 -6.49 -10.57 12.06
C ASN A 313 -5.60 -11.80 11.80
N THR A 314 -5.63 -12.34 10.58
CA THR A 314 -4.77 -13.48 10.22
C THR A 314 -3.29 -13.14 10.37
N LEU A 315 -2.85 -11.92 9.98
CA LEU A 315 -1.47 -11.52 10.19
C LEU A 315 -1.09 -11.46 11.67
N LYS A 316 -1.96 -10.89 12.54
CA LYS A 316 -1.75 -10.83 13.99
C LYS A 316 -1.68 -12.23 14.62
N GLU A 317 -2.61 -13.11 14.26
CA GLU A 317 -2.67 -14.51 14.73
C GLU A 317 -1.43 -15.31 14.32
N ASN A 318 -0.74 -14.89 13.25
CA ASN A 318 0.51 -15.51 12.79
C ASN A 318 1.77 -14.72 13.17
N GLY A 319 1.67 -13.89 14.22
CA GLY A 319 2.81 -13.31 14.93
C GLY A 319 3.24 -11.92 14.46
N PHE A 320 2.62 -11.35 13.42
CA PHE A 320 2.94 -9.99 13.00
C PHE A 320 2.48 -8.97 14.06
N PRO A 321 3.38 -8.15 14.63
CA PRO A 321 3.03 -7.17 15.66
C PRO A 321 2.37 -5.94 15.04
N LEU A 322 1.16 -6.11 14.50
CA LEU A 322 0.41 -5.05 13.82
C LEU A 322 -0.07 -4.00 14.82
N ASP A 323 0.47 -2.78 14.74
CA ASP A 323 0.06 -1.62 15.53
C ASP A 323 -0.88 -0.68 14.79
N VAL A 324 -0.77 -0.64 13.45
CA VAL A 324 -1.56 0.23 12.57
C VAL A 324 -1.93 -0.55 11.31
N ALA A 325 -3.21 -0.58 10.96
CA ALA A 325 -3.68 -1.17 9.71
C ALA A 325 -3.67 -0.13 8.59
N GLY A 326 -2.96 -0.41 7.50
CA GLY A 326 -2.87 0.49 6.35
C GLY A 326 -3.90 0.16 5.26
N ILE A 327 -4.40 1.18 4.59
CA ILE A 327 -5.27 1.04 3.41
C ILE A 327 -4.87 2.01 2.30
N SER A 328 -4.84 1.57 1.06
CA SER A 328 -4.81 2.46 -0.11
C SER A 328 -6.24 2.89 -0.43
N PHE A 329 -6.52 4.19 -0.40
CA PHE A 329 -7.84 4.74 -0.63
C PHE A 329 -7.84 5.75 -1.78
N TYR A 330 -8.31 5.29 -2.93
CA TYR A 330 -8.45 6.07 -4.17
C TYR A 330 -9.94 6.20 -4.53
N PRO A 331 -10.62 7.27 -4.09
CA PRO A 331 -12.07 7.38 -4.27
C PRO A 331 -12.54 7.40 -5.72
N SER A 332 -11.69 7.90 -6.63
CA SER A 332 -11.96 7.95 -8.07
C SER A 332 -11.62 6.68 -8.84
N ALA A 333 -10.87 5.75 -8.25
CA ALA A 333 -10.45 4.52 -8.91
C ALA A 333 -11.64 3.62 -9.30
N PRO A 334 -11.52 2.77 -10.34
CA PRO A 334 -12.52 1.74 -10.63
C PRO A 334 -12.66 0.78 -9.44
N GLY A 335 -13.67 -0.05 -9.44
CA GLY A 335 -13.92 -1.06 -8.40
C GLY A 335 -15.39 -1.34 -8.24
N VAL A 336 -15.72 -2.36 -7.45
CA VAL A 336 -17.08 -2.89 -7.28
C VAL A 336 -18.03 -1.97 -6.51
N TYR A 337 -17.50 -1.01 -5.74
CA TYR A 337 -18.32 -0.12 -4.93
C TYR A 337 -18.52 1.23 -5.59
N ILE A 338 -19.80 1.62 -5.78
CA ILE A 338 -20.19 2.94 -6.28
C ILE A 338 -20.00 4.00 -5.18
N ASN A 339 -20.45 3.71 -3.96
CA ASN A 339 -20.31 4.62 -2.83
C ASN A 339 -18.99 4.36 -2.07
N LYS A 340 -17.89 4.84 -2.64
CA LYS A 340 -16.53 4.67 -2.09
C LYS A 340 -16.36 5.25 -0.69
N MET A 341 -16.93 6.43 -0.43
CA MET A 341 -16.83 7.08 0.88
C MET A 341 -17.54 6.28 1.98
N THR A 342 -18.73 5.74 1.67
CA THR A 342 -19.44 4.87 2.61
C THR A 342 -18.63 3.61 2.92
N MET A 343 -18.07 2.96 1.90
CA MET A 343 -17.27 1.75 2.08
C MET A 343 -15.98 2.01 2.85
N PHE A 344 -15.30 3.11 2.56
CA PHE A 344 -14.14 3.58 3.31
C PHE A 344 -14.46 3.73 4.80
N LYS A 345 -15.52 4.49 5.13
CA LYS A 345 -15.94 4.71 6.51
C LYS A 345 -16.29 3.42 7.24
N LYS A 346 -17.03 2.51 6.59
CA LYS A 346 -17.35 1.17 7.13
C LYS A 346 -16.09 0.34 7.36
N MET A 347 -15.14 0.37 6.44
CA MET A 347 -13.88 -0.39 6.54
C MET A 347 -13.05 0.10 7.72
N VAL A 348 -12.85 1.42 7.85
CA VAL A 348 -12.14 2.02 8.98
C VAL A 348 -12.79 1.63 10.31
N THR A 349 -14.10 1.81 10.43
CA THR A 349 -14.86 1.45 11.64
C THR A 349 -14.73 -0.04 11.97
N ALA A 350 -14.85 -0.91 10.96
CA ALA A 350 -14.76 -2.36 11.18
C ALA A 350 -13.35 -2.81 11.58
N ILE A 351 -12.30 -2.26 10.98
CA ILE A 351 -10.91 -2.55 11.36
C ILE A 351 -10.66 -2.11 12.81
N ASN A 352 -10.98 -0.86 13.15
CA ASN A 352 -10.82 -0.36 14.52
C ASN A 352 -11.54 -1.26 15.54
N LYS A 353 -12.80 -1.63 15.26
CA LYS A 353 -13.64 -2.38 16.18
C LYS A 353 -13.26 -3.86 16.30
N LYS A 354 -12.87 -4.51 15.19
CA LYS A 354 -12.70 -5.97 15.11
C LYS A 354 -11.24 -6.42 15.11
N VAL A 355 -10.32 -5.57 14.63
CA VAL A 355 -8.87 -5.84 14.68
C VAL A 355 -8.25 -5.17 15.90
N GLY A 356 -8.86 -4.09 16.39
CA GLY A 356 -8.44 -3.37 17.60
C GLY A 356 -7.24 -2.46 17.40
N VAL A 357 -6.99 -2.00 16.16
CA VAL A 357 -5.90 -1.08 15.84
C VAL A 357 -6.40 0.12 15.04
N PRO A 358 -5.75 1.30 15.15
CA PRO A 358 -6.07 2.44 14.31
C PRO A 358 -5.74 2.16 12.84
N VAL A 359 -6.39 2.91 11.93
CA VAL A 359 -6.18 2.81 10.49
C VAL A 359 -5.33 3.98 9.99
N PHE A 360 -4.41 3.74 9.09
CA PHE A 360 -3.66 4.75 8.35
C PHE A 360 -4.01 4.66 6.86
N ILE A 361 -4.34 5.78 6.24
CA ILE A 361 -4.48 5.82 4.79
C ILE A 361 -3.07 5.87 4.20
N ALA A 362 -2.59 4.69 3.79
CA ALA A 362 -1.23 4.50 3.29
C ALA A 362 -1.01 5.09 1.90
N GLU A 363 -2.09 5.20 1.12
CA GLU A 363 -2.08 5.88 -0.17
C GLU A 363 -3.43 6.57 -0.39
N PHE A 364 -3.37 7.82 -0.81
CA PHE A 364 -4.53 8.63 -1.18
C PHE A 364 -4.19 9.51 -2.38
N SER A 365 -5.11 9.63 -3.29
CA SER A 365 -5.20 10.78 -4.20
C SER A 365 -6.62 10.94 -4.73
N TYR A 366 -6.91 12.12 -5.27
CA TYR A 366 -8.17 12.43 -5.93
C TYR A 366 -7.90 13.45 -7.05
N PRO A 367 -8.56 13.33 -8.23
CA PRO A 367 -8.26 14.21 -9.36
C PRO A 367 -8.80 15.62 -9.18
N SER A 368 -8.02 16.59 -9.65
CA SER A 368 -8.39 18.00 -9.77
C SER A 368 -8.87 18.40 -11.17
N GLY A 369 -9.01 17.44 -12.07
CA GLY A 369 -9.38 17.62 -13.47
C GLY A 369 -9.53 16.28 -14.17
N GLU A 370 -9.55 16.28 -15.49
CA GLU A 370 -9.61 15.08 -16.30
C GLU A 370 -8.38 14.20 -16.08
N VAL A 371 -8.58 12.88 -15.98
CA VAL A 371 -7.51 11.90 -15.79
C VAL A 371 -7.23 11.22 -17.12
N GLU A 372 -6.00 11.31 -17.57
CA GLU A 372 -5.54 10.82 -18.86
C GLU A 372 -4.52 9.67 -18.73
N GLY A 373 -4.12 9.09 -19.86
CA GLY A 373 -3.07 8.09 -19.95
C GLY A 373 -3.40 6.80 -19.21
N ALA A 374 -2.43 6.25 -18.50
CA ALA A 374 -2.57 4.98 -17.77
C ALA A 374 -3.66 5.02 -16.67
N TYR A 375 -4.03 6.20 -16.21
CA TYR A 375 -5.01 6.40 -15.12
C TYR A 375 -6.37 6.91 -15.61
N ALA A 376 -6.64 6.93 -16.93
CA ALA A 376 -7.91 7.40 -17.48
C ALA A 376 -9.15 6.72 -16.87
N GLY A 377 -9.02 5.44 -16.45
CA GLY A 377 -10.05 4.70 -15.72
C GLY A 377 -10.37 5.22 -14.31
N TRP A 378 -9.54 6.11 -13.75
CA TRP A 378 -9.67 6.68 -12.40
C TRP A 378 -10.48 7.99 -12.41
N SER A 379 -11.47 8.07 -13.26
CA SER A 379 -12.28 9.28 -13.54
C SER A 379 -13.63 9.28 -12.83
N LYS A 380 -13.87 8.39 -11.86
CA LYS A 380 -15.14 8.37 -11.12
C LYS A 380 -15.25 9.54 -10.17
N THR A 381 -16.26 10.38 -10.37
CA THR A 381 -16.56 11.49 -9.48
C THR A 381 -17.25 10.99 -8.20
N VAL A 382 -16.79 11.43 -7.04
CA VAL A 382 -17.49 11.22 -5.77
C VAL A 382 -18.53 12.31 -5.58
N LYS A 383 -19.76 11.93 -5.19
CA LYS A 383 -20.86 12.91 -4.97
C LYS A 383 -20.43 14.00 -3.99
N GLY A 384 -20.56 15.26 -4.41
CA GLY A 384 -20.17 16.43 -3.62
C GLY A 384 -18.74 16.93 -3.86
N TYR A 385 -17.93 16.17 -4.61
CA TYR A 385 -16.53 16.51 -4.89
C TYR A 385 -16.26 16.44 -6.40
N PRO A 386 -16.51 17.53 -7.16
CA PRO A 386 -16.18 17.55 -8.59
C PRO A 386 -14.68 17.44 -8.82
N HIS A 387 -14.28 17.00 -10.03
CA HIS A 387 -12.88 16.98 -10.42
C HIS A 387 -12.41 18.41 -10.73
N THR A 388 -12.16 19.17 -9.69
CA THR A 388 -11.58 20.52 -9.68
C THR A 388 -10.57 20.62 -8.54
N GLU A 389 -9.74 21.66 -8.51
CA GLU A 389 -8.81 21.87 -7.39
C GLU A 389 -9.54 22.00 -6.03
N GLU A 390 -10.70 22.65 -6.02
CA GLU A 390 -11.55 22.78 -4.82
C GLU A 390 -12.14 21.44 -4.41
N GLY A 391 -12.60 20.63 -5.36
CA GLY A 391 -13.13 19.30 -5.09
C GLY A 391 -12.07 18.36 -4.56
N GLN A 392 -10.85 18.40 -5.13
CA GLN A 392 -9.68 17.65 -4.65
C GLN A 392 -9.31 18.06 -3.21
N ALA A 393 -9.22 19.36 -2.94
CA ALA A 393 -8.91 19.89 -1.62
C ALA A 393 -10.00 19.56 -0.59
N SER A 394 -11.28 19.68 -0.98
CA SER A 394 -12.42 19.42 -0.09
C SER A 394 -12.52 17.97 0.34
N ILE A 395 -12.40 17.01 -0.58
CA ILE A 395 -12.46 15.58 -0.22
C ILE A 395 -11.30 15.18 0.70
N TYR A 396 -10.11 15.72 0.46
CA TYR A 396 -8.93 15.46 1.30
C TYR A 396 -9.14 16.02 2.72
N ALA A 397 -9.60 17.26 2.84
CA ALA A 397 -9.88 17.89 4.12
C ALA A 397 -10.99 17.15 4.90
N ASP A 398 -12.06 16.74 4.21
CA ASP A 398 -13.19 16.03 4.85
C ASP A 398 -12.80 14.63 5.30
N VAL A 399 -11.94 13.93 4.56
CA VAL A 399 -11.37 12.64 4.99
C VAL A 399 -10.51 12.82 6.25
N ILE A 400 -9.66 13.84 6.30
CA ILE A 400 -8.84 14.16 7.47
C ILE A 400 -9.73 14.51 8.67
N LYS A 401 -10.71 15.41 8.48
CA LYS A 401 -11.62 15.85 9.53
C LYS A 401 -12.42 14.70 10.13
N TRP A 402 -13.03 13.88 9.27
CA TRP A 402 -13.74 12.68 9.71
C TRP A 402 -12.80 11.69 10.42
N GLY A 403 -11.63 11.46 9.84
CA GLY A 403 -10.66 10.48 10.32
C GLY A 403 -10.14 10.78 11.72
N LYS A 404 -9.90 12.06 12.05
CA LYS A 404 -9.43 12.49 13.38
C LYS A 404 -10.37 12.04 14.52
N SER A 405 -11.66 11.86 14.26
CA SER A 405 -12.66 11.42 15.24
C SER A 405 -13.10 9.95 15.10
N HIS A 406 -12.60 9.23 14.08
CA HIS A 406 -13.08 7.89 13.74
C HIS A 406 -11.98 6.82 13.64
N GLY A 407 -10.85 7.01 14.32
CA GLY A 407 -9.81 6.00 14.42
C GLY A 407 -8.83 5.97 13.26
N LEU A 408 -8.68 7.05 12.50
CA LEU A 408 -7.54 7.20 11.61
C LEU A 408 -6.31 7.70 12.38
N ALA A 409 -5.19 7.03 12.18
CA ALA A 409 -3.87 7.43 12.66
C ALA A 409 -3.25 8.53 11.79
N GLY A 410 -3.66 8.62 10.53
CA GLY A 410 -3.14 9.60 9.59
C GLY A 410 -3.46 9.25 8.14
N ILE A 411 -2.88 10.04 7.25
CA ILE A 411 -3.04 9.93 5.81
C ILE A 411 -1.74 10.26 5.09
N ARG A 412 -1.44 9.54 4.03
CA ARG A 412 -0.36 9.80 3.08
C ARG A 412 -0.96 10.14 1.73
N TYR A 413 -0.54 11.26 1.15
CA TYR A 413 -0.83 11.54 -0.24
C TYR A 413 0.23 10.84 -1.11
N TRP A 414 -0.21 9.98 -2.05
CA TRP A 414 0.69 9.25 -2.92
C TRP A 414 1.28 10.15 -4.00
N ALA A 415 2.60 10.17 -4.12
CA ALA A 415 3.35 10.88 -5.16
C ALA A 415 2.85 12.32 -5.42
N PRO A 416 2.87 13.22 -4.40
CA PRO A 416 2.24 14.54 -4.46
C PRO A 416 2.81 15.45 -5.55
N ASP A 417 4.08 15.28 -5.93
CA ASP A 417 4.85 16.08 -6.88
C ASP A 417 5.19 15.32 -8.17
N TYR A 418 4.64 14.13 -8.39
CA TYR A 418 4.95 13.33 -9.57
C TYR A 418 4.20 13.83 -10.82
N LYS A 419 4.94 14.33 -11.83
CA LYS A 419 4.37 14.85 -13.08
C LYS A 419 3.55 13.80 -13.85
N GLY A 420 4.00 12.54 -13.86
CA GLY A 420 3.27 11.42 -14.49
C GLY A 420 1.92 11.10 -13.83
N TRP A 421 1.68 11.60 -12.62
CA TRP A 421 0.41 11.48 -11.90
C TRP A 421 -0.63 12.51 -12.38
N GLY A 422 -0.23 13.53 -13.16
CA GLY A 422 -1.08 14.52 -13.80
C GLY A 422 -2.01 15.23 -12.81
N ASN A 423 -3.30 15.27 -13.13
CA ASN A 423 -4.31 15.89 -12.27
C ASN A 423 -4.52 15.19 -10.91
N MET A 424 -3.97 14.00 -10.70
CA MET A 424 -3.97 13.32 -9.42
C MET A 424 -2.96 13.90 -8.42
N SER A 425 -1.92 14.62 -8.89
CA SER A 425 -0.89 15.24 -8.05
C SER A 425 -1.38 16.51 -7.35
N MET A 426 -0.54 17.07 -6.45
CA MET A 426 -0.79 18.33 -5.75
C MET A 426 -0.30 19.57 -6.50
N PHE A 427 0.22 19.40 -7.73
CA PHE A 427 0.77 20.49 -8.54
C PHE A 427 0.15 20.52 -9.93
N ASN A 428 0.09 21.74 -10.49
CA ASN A 428 -0.13 22.00 -11.91
C ASN A 428 1.23 22.10 -12.60
N TYR A 429 1.42 21.37 -13.68
CA TYR A 429 2.71 21.26 -14.38
C TYR A 429 2.76 22.13 -15.61
N GLY A 430 3.79 22.99 -15.67
CA GLY A 430 4.20 23.74 -16.84
C GLY A 430 5.43 23.14 -17.50
N GLU A 431 6.00 23.87 -18.45
CA GLU A 431 7.19 23.46 -19.21
C GLU A 431 8.44 23.38 -18.30
N ASN A 432 8.71 24.42 -17.52
CA ASN A 432 9.92 24.57 -16.72
C ASN A 432 9.69 24.51 -15.20
N GLY A 433 8.45 24.29 -14.76
CA GLY A 433 8.13 24.24 -13.34
C GLY A 433 6.68 23.88 -13.07
N ALA A 434 6.40 23.61 -11.79
CA ALA A 434 5.08 23.26 -11.29
C ALA A 434 4.61 24.27 -10.24
N THR A 435 3.29 24.50 -10.18
CA THR A 435 2.67 25.40 -9.20
C THR A 435 1.70 24.63 -8.31
N ALA A 436 1.81 24.83 -7.00
CA ALA A 436 0.97 24.16 -6.02
C ALA A 436 -0.53 24.46 -6.22
N LYS A 437 -1.34 23.42 -6.22
CA LYS A 437 -2.80 23.48 -6.24
C LYS A 437 -3.36 23.88 -4.87
N SER A 438 -4.66 24.19 -4.82
CA SER A 438 -5.35 24.60 -3.60
C SER A 438 -5.32 23.54 -2.50
N ILE A 439 -5.22 22.25 -2.82
CA ILE A 439 -5.08 21.15 -1.85
C ILE A 439 -3.87 21.35 -0.93
N LEU A 440 -2.72 21.75 -1.45
CA LEU A 440 -1.53 21.97 -0.65
C LEU A 440 -1.63 23.23 0.23
N LYS A 441 -2.44 24.21 -0.19
CA LYS A 441 -2.58 25.49 0.52
C LYS A 441 -3.66 25.48 1.60
N LYS A 442 -4.70 24.66 1.48
CA LYS A 442 -5.95 24.78 2.27
C LYS A 442 -6.36 23.55 3.05
N ALA A 443 -5.98 22.36 2.59
CA ALA A 443 -6.59 21.12 3.06
C ALA A 443 -5.86 20.44 4.22
N ILE A 444 -4.63 20.82 4.52
CA ILE A 444 -3.78 20.15 5.50
C ILE A 444 -3.82 20.85 6.86
N LYS A 445 -4.03 22.15 6.89
CA LYS A 445 -4.19 22.97 8.12
C LYS A 445 -5.61 22.87 8.66
#